data_a53b7b2dec66dd8ed69ddc11637961a8
#
_entry.id   a53b7b2dec66dd8ed69ddc11637961a8
#
_cell.length_a   1.000
_cell.length_b   1.000
_cell.length_c   1.000
_cell.angle_alpha   90.00
_cell.angle_beta   90.00
_cell.angle_gamma   90.00
#
_symmetry.space_group_name_H-M   'P 1'
#
loop_
_entity.id
_entity.type
_entity.pdbx_description
1 polymer ?
#
loop_
_entity_poly.entity_id
_entity_poly.type
_entity_poly.pdbx_seq_one_letter_code
_entity_poly.pdbx_strand_id
1 'polypeptide(L)'
;MAVVQISRISHRSGVSDNLPQLARGEIGLAVDTRRIYIGNGGTNAPQTENLEFLTNRSDVITLADAYTYSDAQIGFSAQTGASSLTPITRSLQNKLDDFASVRDFGAVGDGATDDTAAINRALYELFAREQEQRIRRSLFFPAGNYVISDTIKIPTYAKLVGEGPNSTTITSSDATGPVAQTADSLQQVDATVGSNSAIRPSYITIEGMSFTSTTDINTFVVDQAKGCTFTNCAFAGPNTTVPTTVGNSKANVLLSSTGSHETEFVTFRNCTMHGQNFNVIADNDMKSVLFDSCNFYTAYKGIKIGESITGSVPSILGPKGIKITGSLFNGHYSNAIHVYSGAIDFVSAYNYFRDCGNGGLGSGNASADVVLFDGTKCYSIGDSFDRPAGDITATTRKIDHGTRNIITEDEMLAVGSHIRRAQASLALANNTTATTGVSFADNGDYYAIEIDYYISRNSKVRQGTLTITHDATAQVIDDSFQENNGDVGVSFSLTNGSNITTVNYTTDNQTTGTMYFTTRIIR
;
A
#
# COMPACT_ATOMS: atom_id res chain seq x y z
N MET A 1 10.61 -76.04 -38.12
CA MET A 1 9.86 -74.95 -37.45
C MET A 1 9.65 -75.38 -36.02
N ALA A 2 10.26 -74.69 -35.06
CA ALA A 2 10.02 -74.96 -33.64
C ALA A 2 8.70 -74.28 -33.27
N VAL A 3 7.74 -75.10 -32.86
CA VAL A 3 6.47 -74.56 -32.27
C VAL A 3 6.82 -74.01 -30.90
N VAL A 4 6.81 -72.70 -30.74
CA VAL A 4 6.89 -72.07 -29.42
C VAL A 4 5.53 -72.33 -28.76
N GLN A 5 5.48 -73.28 -27.86
CA GLN A 5 4.32 -73.50 -27.02
C GLN A 5 4.27 -72.40 -25.99
N ILE A 6 3.36 -71.44 -26.17
CA ILE A 6 3.09 -70.46 -25.19
C ILE A 6 2.37 -71.15 -24.02
N SER A 7 3.10 -71.43 -22.95
CA SER A 7 2.50 -71.96 -21.72
C SER A 7 1.49 -70.96 -21.19
N ARG A 8 0.31 -71.44 -20.92
CA ARG A 8 -0.72 -70.63 -20.26
C ARG A 8 -0.22 -70.28 -18.85
N ILE A 9 0.12 -69.04 -18.62
CA ILE A 9 0.47 -68.55 -17.27
C ILE A 9 -0.83 -68.45 -16.46
N SER A 10 -0.99 -69.37 -15.51
CA SER A 10 -2.10 -69.31 -14.54
C SER A 10 -1.66 -68.51 -13.31
N HIS A 11 -2.38 -67.49 -13.00
CA HIS A 11 -2.16 -66.74 -11.76
C HIS A 11 -3.01 -67.37 -10.64
N ARG A 12 -2.49 -67.37 -9.42
CA ARG A 12 -3.32 -67.69 -8.24
C ARG A 12 -4.29 -66.58 -7.98
N SER A 13 -5.53 -66.92 -7.66
CA SER A 13 -6.54 -65.95 -7.27
C SER A 13 -7.30 -66.48 -6.05
N GLY A 14 -7.67 -65.60 -5.11
CA GLY A 14 -8.38 -65.91 -3.89
C GLY A 14 -8.73 -64.64 -3.15
N VAL A 15 -9.36 -64.77 -1.98
CA VAL A 15 -9.54 -63.63 -1.09
C VAL A 15 -8.23 -63.29 -0.38
N SER A 16 -8.06 -62.04 -0.02
CA SER A 16 -6.79 -61.52 0.56
C SER A 16 -6.33 -62.33 1.79
N ASP A 17 -7.25 -62.66 2.68
CA ASP A 17 -6.96 -63.41 3.93
C ASP A 17 -6.50 -64.86 3.69
N ASN A 18 -6.78 -65.43 2.51
CA ASN A 18 -6.46 -66.81 2.15
C ASN A 18 -5.39 -66.88 1.06
N LEU A 19 -4.76 -65.79 0.69
CA LEU A 19 -3.69 -65.78 -0.30
C LEU A 19 -2.46 -66.47 0.30
N PRO A 20 -2.02 -67.63 -0.23
CA PRO A 20 -0.87 -68.33 0.32
C PRO A 20 0.40 -67.52 0.03
N GLN A 21 1.48 -67.88 0.76
CA GLN A 21 2.82 -67.38 0.37
C GLN A 21 3.11 -67.80 -1.06
N LEU A 22 3.33 -66.84 -1.93
CA LEU A 22 3.64 -67.03 -3.32
C LEU A 22 5.13 -67.37 -3.49
N ALA A 23 5.44 -68.28 -4.45
CA ALA A 23 6.80 -68.55 -4.79
C ALA A 23 7.47 -67.30 -5.41
N ARG A 24 8.79 -67.24 -5.39
CA ARG A 24 9.54 -66.10 -5.94
C ARG A 24 9.16 -65.82 -7.39
N GLY A 25 8.64 -64.59 -7.61
CA GLY A 25 8.16 -64.16 -8.93
C GLY A 25 6.76 -64.66 -9.31
N GLU A 26 6.12 -65.48 -8.48
CA GLU A 26 4.73 -65.91 -8.69
C GLU A 26 3.78 -64.73 -8.45
N ILE A 27 2.79 -64.59 -9.33
CA ILE A 27 1.78 -63.52 -9.25
C ILE A 27 0.49 -64.07 -8.65
N GLY A 28 -0.04 -63.42 -7.64
CA GLY A 28 -1.34 -63.71 -7.02
C GLY A 28 -2.28 -62.52 -7.15
N LEU A 29 -3.58 -62.81 -7.35
CA LEU A 29 -4.65 -61.80 -7.38
C LEU A 29 -5.58 -61.99 -6.17
N ALA A 30 -5.68 -61.03 -5.31
CA ALA A 30 -6.73 -60.94 -4.30
C ALA A 30 -8.00 -60.35 -4.94
N VAL A 31 -9.03 -61.19 -5.11
CA VAL A 31 -10.24 -60.82 -5.87
C VAL A 31 -11.20 -59.91 -5.07
N ASP A 32 -11.16 -59.99 -3.77
CA ASP A 32 -11.92 -59.17 -2.84
C ASP A 32 -11.41 -57.71 -2.77
N THR A 33 -10.09 -57.56 -2.71
CA THR A 33 -9.42 -56.23 -2.65
C THR A 33 -8.95 -55.74 -4.03
N ARG A 34 -9.02 -56.60 -5.09
CA ARG A 34 -8.53 -56.31 -6.43
C ARG A 34 -7.04 -55.95 -6.47
N ARG A 35 -6.25 -56.52 -5.55
CA ARG A 35 -4.83 -56.30 -5.43
C ARG A 35 -4.01 -57.40 -6.07
N ILE A 36 -2.91 -57.05 -6.67
CA ILE A 36 -1.94 -57.97 -7.26
C ILE A 36 -0.73 -58.07 -6.34
N TYR A 37 -0.26 -59.28 -6.09
CA TYR A 37 0.88 -59.57 -5.26
C TYR A 37 1.93 -60.33 -6.06
N ILE A 38 3.21 -60.11 -5.77
CA ILE A 38 4.32 -60.91 -6.25
C ILE A 38 4.99 -61.61 -5.08
N GLY A 39 5.24 -62.91 -5.24
CA GLY A 39 5.97 -63.69 -4.27
C GLY A 39 7.43 -63.28 -4.17
N ASN A 40 7.90 -63.02 -2.95
CA ASN A 40 9.30 -62.72 -2.67
C ASN A 40 10.16 -63.95 -2.46
N GLY A 41 9.58 -65.16 -2.36
CA GLY A 41 10.24 -66.45 -2.37
C GLY A 41 11.40 -66.61 -1.38
N GLY A 42 11.16 -66.50 -0.11
CA GLY A 42 12.13 -66.79 0.93
C GLY A 42 11.99 -68.20 1.47
N THR A 43 13.02 -69.02 1.38
CA THR A 43 13.02 -70.41 1.89
C THR A 43 13.45 -70.54 3.35
N ASN A 44 13.80 -69.45 4.06
CA ASN A 44 14.44 -69.54 5.37
C ASN A 44 14.13 -68.44 6.37
N ALA A 45 12.95 -67.85 6.35
CA ALA A 45 12.62 -66.87 7.40
C ALA A 45 11.11 -66.89 7.69
N PRO A 46 10.68 -66.39 8.87
CA PRO A 46 9.27 -66.21 9.08
C PRO A 46 8.70 -65.37 7.94
N GLN A 47 7.72 -65.95 7.30
CA GLN A 47 7.02 -65.55 6.10
C GLN A 47 6.79 -64.05 6.04
N THR A 48 7.65 -63.31 5.45
CA THR A 48 7.46 -61.92 5.18
C THR A 48 6.90 -61.78 3.78
N GLU A 49 5.59 -61.78 3.73
CA GLU A 49 4.78 -60.91 2.94
C GLU A 49 5.01 -60.94 1.44
N ASN A 50 4.03 -61.41 0.70
CA ASN A 50 3.92 -61.16 -0.71
C ASN A 50 4.00 -59.65 -0.95
N LEU A 51 4.84 -59.21 -1.89
CA LEU A 51 4.95 -57.79 -2.26
C LEU A 51 3.70 -57.39 -3.04
N GLU A 52 3.01 -56.39 -2.55
CA GLU A 52 1.87 -55.85 -3.25
C GLU A 52 2.29 -54.98 -4.44
N PHE A 53 1.66 -55.22 -5.59
CA PHE A 53 1.75 -54.32 -6.74
C PHE A 53 0.69 -53.23 -6.61
N LEU A 54 1.11 -51.98 -6.58
CA LEU A 54 0.22 -50.82 -6.56
C LEU A 54 -0.47 -50.67 -7.92
N THR A 55 -1.69 -51.10 -8.05
CA THR A 55 -2.42 -51.18 -9.32
C THR A 55 -3.55 -50.20 -9.49
N ASN A 56 -3.88 -49.44 -8.45
CA ASN A 56 -5.08 -48.60 -8.45
C ASN A 56 -4.80 -47.18 -7.96
N ARG A 57 -5.61 -46.26 -8.44
CA ARG A 57 -5.59 -44.84 -8.00
C ARG A 57 -5.74 -44.67 -6.47
N SER A 58 -6.51 -45.57 -5.83
CA SER A 58 -6.64 -45.59 -4.36
C SER A 58 -5.33 -45.98 -3.65
N ASP A 59 -4.48 -46.77 -4.29
CA ASP A 59 -3.22 -47.23 -3.70
C ASP A 59 -2.18 -46.09 -3.68
N VAL A 60 -2.25 -45.18 -4.64
CA VAL A 60 -1.43 -43.96 -4.62
C VAL A 60 -1.81 -43.04 -3.45
N ILE A 61 -3.10 -42.93 -3.13
CA ILE A 61 -3.57 -42.19 -1.97
C ILE A 61 -3.09 -42.85 -0.68
N THR A 62 -3.21 -44.19 -0.59
CA THR A 62 -2.71 -44.98 0.54
C THR A 62 -1.20 -44.86 0.70
N LEU A 63 -0.45 -44.84 -0.41
CA LEU A 63 0.98 -44.59 -0.38
C LEU A 63 1.32 -43.17 0.12
N ALA A 64 0.57 -42.19 -0.35
CA ALA A 64 0.72 -40.82 0.12
C ALA A 64 0.44 -40.67 1.64
N ASP A 65 -0.57 -41.38 2.15
CA ASP A 65 -0.86 -41.41 3.57
C ASP A 65 0.19 -42.19 4.39
N ALA A 66 0.81 -43.18 3.80
CA ALA A 66 1.87 -44.00 4.41
C ALA A 66 3.26 -43.40 4.27
N TYR A 67 3.41 -42.35 3.46
CA TYR A 67 4.72 -41.69 3.30
C TYR A 67 5.18 -41.11 4.64
N THR A 68 6.27 -41.64 5.14
CA THR A 68 6.89 -41.17 6.36
C THR A 68 8.01 -40.21 6.04
N TYR A 69 7.84 -38.95 6.42
CA TYR A 69 8.92 -37.98 6.35
C TYR A 69 9.94 -38.26 7.43
N SER A 70 11.17 -38.57 7.03
CA SER A 70 12.30 -38.73 7.95
C SER A 70 13.24 -37.54 7.81
N ASP A 71 13.41 -36.80 8.88
CA ASP A 71 14.35 -35.68 8.98
C ASP A 71 15.82 -36.11 8.80
N ALA A 72 16.15 -37.36 9.15
CA ALA A 72 17.47 -37.92 8.95
C ALA A 72 17.88 -38.02 7.47
N GLN A 73 16.92 -38.08 6.55
CA GLN A 73 17.18 -38.17 5.12
C GLN A 73 17.51 -36.86 4.43
N ILE A 74 17.16 -35.73 5.05
CA ILE A 74 17.39 -34.39 4.48
C ILE A 74 18.43 -33.59 5.25
N GLY A 75 19.15 -34.19 6.18
CA GLY A 75 20.22 -33.52 6.94
C GLY A 75 19.73 -32.55 8.03
N PHE A 76 18.42 -32.54 8.34
CA PHE A 76 17.91 -31.86 9.51
C PHE A 76 17.93 -32.80 10.71
N SER A 77 18.66 -32.45 11.75
CA SER A 77 18.44 -33.08 13.05
C SER A 77 17.18 -32.46 13.66
N ALA A 78 16.10 -33.23 13.77
CA ALA A 78 14.91 -32.76 14.43
C ALA A 78 15.24 -32.44 15.90
N GLN A 79 15.23 -31.19 16.21
CA GLN A 79 15.32 -30.67 17.57
C GLN A 79 13.94 -30.80 18.22
N THR A 80 13.48 -32.01 18.40
CA THR A 80 12.19 -32.20 19.03
C THR A 80 12.36 -32.56 20.48
N GLY A 81 12.15 -31.58 21.31
CA GLY A 81 11.82 -31.63 22.70
C GLY A 81 12.51 -32.74 23.52
N ALA A 82 11.87 -33.81 23.79
CA ALA A 82 12.32 -34.77 24.81
C ALA A 82 13.35 -35.80 24.36
N SER A 83 13.54 -36.04 23.06
CA SER A 83 14.56 -36.96 22.55
C SER A 83 14.82 -36.78 21.06
N SER A 84 16.07 -36.49 20.71
CA SER A 84 16.57 -36.49 19.33
C SER A 84 16.55 -37.90 18.67
N LEU A 85 16.12 -38.91 19.39
CA LEU A 85 16.13 -40.31 18.95
C LEU A 85 14.77 -40.77 18.42
N THR A 86 13.72 -39.96 18.53
CA THR A 86 12.38 -40.31 18.02
C THR A 86 12.00 -39.34 16.90
N PRO A 87 12.21 -39.69 15.63
CA PRO A 87 11.81 -38.83 14.54
C PRO A 87 10.30 -38.65 14.53
N ILE A 88 9.86 -37.42 14.25
CA ILE A 88 8.43 -37.15 14.03
C ILE A 88 8.05 -37.66 12.66
N THR A 89 7.13 -38.58 12.61
CA THR A 89 6.59 -39.10 11.35
C THR A 89 5.32 -38.34 10.98
N ARG A 90 5.23 -37.87 9.75
CA ARG A 90 4.04 -37.24 9.17
C ARG A 90 3.70 -37.92 7.86
N SER A 91 2.40 -38.12 7.58
CA SER A 91 1.99 -38.53 6.25
C SER A 91 2.30 -37.46 5.21
N LEU A 92 2.44 -37.84 3.95
CA LEU A 92 2.59 -36.88 2.84
C LEU A 92 1.39 -35.91 2.80
N GLN A 93 0.19 -36.40 3.00
CA GLN A 93 -1.02 -35.58 3.09
C GLN A 93 -0.88 -34.51 4.19
N ASN A 94 -0.51 -34.90 5.41
CA ASN A 94 -0.27 -33.97 6.51
C ASN A 94 0.81 -32.91 6.19
N LYS A 95 1.79 -33.28 5.36
CA LYS A 95 2.84 -32.34 4.91
C LYS A 95 2.31 -31.37 3.87
N LEU A 96 1.51 -31.85 2.91
CA LEU A 96 0.88 -31.01 1.88
C LEU A 96 -0.18 -30.09 2.47
N ASP A 97 -0.90 -30.54 3.49
CA ASP A 97 -1.90 -29.73 4.20
C ASP A 97 -1.34 -28.51 4.92
N ASP A 98 -0.02 -28.40 5.08
CA ASP A 98 0.61 -27.17 5.59
C ASP A 98 0.48 -26.00 4.61
N PHE A 99 0.23 -26.27 3.33
CA PHE A 99 0.12 -25.29 2.27
C PHE A 99 -1.26 -25.36 1.63
N ALA A 100 -1.92 -24.23 1.49
CA ALA A 100 -3.17 -24.11 0.76
C ALA A 100 -2.96 -23.22 -0.46
N SER A 101 -3.25 -23.73 -1.64
CA SER A 101 -3.22 -22.98 -2.88
C SER A 101 -4.63 -22.67 -3.34
N VAL A 102 -4.84 -21.52 -3.95
CA VAL A 102 -6.13 -21.20 -4.58
C VAL A 102 -6.54 -22.21 -5.64
N ARG A 103 -5.56 -22.90 -6.26
CA ARG A 103 -5.78 -23.98 -7.22
C ARG A 103 -6.38 -25.23 -6.59
N ASP A 104 -6.16 -25.48 -5.33
CA ASP A 104 -6.77 -26.60 -4.59
C ASP A 104 -8.30 -26.42 -4.47
N PHE A 105 -8.78 -25.19 -4.63
CA PHE A 105 -10.18 -24.81 -4.63
C PHE A 105 -10.77 -24.63 -6.04
N GLY A 106 -9.96 -24.88 -7.08
CA GLY A 106 -10.38 -24.90 -8.47
C GLY A 106 -10.08 -23.65 -9.27
N ALA A 107 -9.30 -22.71 -8.75
CA ALA A 107 -8.85 -21.55 -9.52
C ALA A 107 -7.81 -21.99 -10.57
N VAL A 108 -7.88 -21.40 -11.76
CA VAL A 108 -7.03 -21.73 -12.91
C VAL A 108 -5.91 -20.69 -13.09
N GLY A 109 -6.24 -19.41 -13.09
CA GLY A 109 -5.29 -18.32 -13.26
C GLY A 109 -4.73 -18.21 -14.69
N ASP A 110 -5.52 -18.60 -15.71
CA ASP A 110 -5.13 -18.62 -17.12
C ASP A 110 -5.42 -17.31 -17.88
N GLY A 111 -6.00 -16.32 -17.20
CA GLY A 111 -6.39 -15.03 -17.79
C GLY A 111 -7.71 -15.06 -18.59
N ALA A 112 -8.44 -16.16 -18.55
CA ALA A 112 -9.69 -16.33 -19.30
C ALA A 112 -10.83 -16.93 -18.48
N THR A 113 -10.51 -17.90 -17.63
CA THR A 113 -11.48 -18.58 -16.76
C THR A 113 -11.87 -17.68 -15.60
N ASP A 114 -13.18 -17.64 -15.29
CA ASP A 114 -13.68 -16.93 -14.12
C ASP A 114 -13.34 -17.69 -12.83
N ASP A 115 -12.41 -17.15 -12.07
CA ASP A 115 -11.91 -17.73 -10.83
C ASP A 115 -12.65 -17.23 -9.57
N THR A 116 -13.67 -16.37 -9.72
CA THR A 116 -14.40 -15.75 -8.60
C THR A 116 -14.89 -16.76 -7.57
N ALA A 117 -15.59 -17.81 -8.03
CA ALA A 117 -16.16 -18.82 -7.14
C ALA A 117 -15.09 -19.65 -6.43
N ALA A 118 -13.99 -19.95 -7.12
CA ALA A 118 -12.88 -20.72 -6.56
C ALA A 118 -12.14 -19.92 -5.47
N ILE A 119 -11.84 -18.66 -5.73
CA ILE A 119 -11.17 -17.76 -4.78
C ILE A 119 -12.06 -17.54 -3.55
N ASN A 120 -13.35 -17.23 -3.74
CA ASN A 120 -14.27 -17.02 -2.63
C ASN A 120 -14.47 -18.30 -1.79
N ARG A 121 -14.48 -19.48 -2.42
CA ARG A 121 -14.51 -20.77 -1.72
C ARG A 121 -13.27 -20.96 -0.85
N ALA A 122 -12.08 -20.67 -1.37
CA ALA A 122 -10.83 -20.77 -0.61
C ALA A 122 -10.85 -19.84 0.61
N LEU A 123 -11.26 -18.59 0.42
CA LEU A 123 -11.37 -17.61 1.50
C LEU A 123 -12.38 -18.03 2.57
N TYR A 124 -13.52 -18.58 2.14
CA TYR A 124 -14.55 -19.08 3.05
C TYR A 124 -14.05 -20.27 3.88
N GLU A 125 -13.54 -21.29 3.21
CA GLU A 125 -13.11 -22.54 3.88
C GLU A 125 -11.96 -22.31 4.86
N LEU A 126 -11.01 -21.42 4.52
CA LEU A 126 -9.82 -21.20 5.35
C LEU A 126 -10.04 -20.16 6.47
N PHE A 127 -10.93 -19.18 6.28
CA PHE A 127 -10.97 -18.03 7.18
C PHE A 127 -12.37 -17.69 7.71
N ALA A 128 -13.44 -18.06 7.02
CA ALA A 128 -14.80 -17.63 7.34
C ALA A 128 -15.71 -18.72 7.90
N ARG A 129 -15.61 -19.97 7.41
CA ARG A 129 -16.53 -21.06 7.78
C ARG A 129 -16.51 -21.39 9.27
N GLU A 130 -15.32 -21.44 9.86
CA GLU A 130 -15.14 -21.73 11.27
C GLU A 130 -14.19 -20.70 11.90
N GLN A 131 -14.48 -20.28 13.10
CA GLN A 131 -13.57 -19.42 13.87
C GLN A 131 -12.40 -20.22 14.48
N GLU A 132 -12.22 -21.46 14.06
CA GLU A 132 -11.16 -22.37 14.51
C GLU A 132 -9.81 -21.91 13.96
N GLN A 133 -8.94 -21.44 14.83
CA GLN A 133 -7.64 -20.90 14.42
C GLN A 133 -6.73 -21.95 13.76
N ARG A 134 -6.93 -23.23 14.05
CA ARG A 134 -6.11 -24.33 13.53
C ARG A 134 -6.26 -24.58 12.04
N ILE A 135 -7.35 -24.15 11.41
CA ILE A 135 -7.56 -24.28 9.97
C ILE A 135 -7.02 -23.10 9.17
N ARG A 136 -6.69 -21.98 9.83
CA ARG A 136 -6.17 -20.78 9.18
C ARG A 136 -4.76 -21.03 8.66
N ARG A 137 -4.58 -20.92 7.35
CA ARG A 137 -3.31 -21.07 6.64
C ARG A 137 -3.10 -19.90 5.70
N SER A 138 -1.85 -19.69 5.27
CA SER A 138 -1.62 -18.78 4.16
C SER A 138 -2.22 -19.36 2.89
N LEU A 139 -3.06 -18.59 2.20
CA LEU A 139 -3.58 -18.94 0.89
C LEU A 139 -2.60 -18.45 -0.17
N PHE A 140 -2.00 -19.39 -0.86
CA PHE A 140 -1.02 -19.12 -1.89
C PHE A 140 -1.69 -18.98 -3.27
N PHE A 141 -1.29 -17.94 -3.99
CA PHE A 141 -1.68 -17.70 -5.38
C PHE A 141 -0.46 -17.90 -6.27
N PRO A 142 -0.34 -19.05 -6.94
CA PRO A 142 0.72 -19.25 -7.94
C PRO A 142 0.69 -18.21 -9.03
N ALA A 143 1.80 -18.07 -9.77
CA ALA A 143 1.87 -17.19 -10.92
C ALA A 143 0.71 -17.46 -11.89
N GLY A 144 0.04 -16.40 -12.30
CA GLY A 144 -1.15 -16.45 -13.16
C GLY A 144 -1.95 -15.17 -13.13
N ASN A 145 -2.88 -15.05 -14.09
CA ASN A 145 -3.87 -13.98 -14.12
C ASN A 145 -5.24 -14.57 -13.79
N TYR A 146 -5.73 -14.29 -12.59
CA TYR A 146 -7.01 -14.76 -12.08
C TYR A 146 -8.10 -13.75 -12.44
N VAL A 147 -8.90 -14.08 -13.45
CA VAL A 147 -10.01 -13.23 -13.89
C VAL A 147 -11.21 -13.43 -12.98
N ILE A 148 -11.84 -12.32 -12.58
CA ILE A 148 -13.01 -12.33 -11.71
C ILE A 148 -14.16 -11.51 -12.30
N SER A 149 -15.38 -11.95 -12.07
CA SER A 149 -16.63 -11.30 -12.49
C SER A 149 -17.39 -10.60 -11.37
N ASP A 150 -16.93 -10.76 -10.11
CA ASP A 150 -17.51 -10.11 -8.93
C ASP A 150 -16.40 -9.81 -7.92
N THR A 151 -16.68 -8.94 -6.98
CA THR A 151 -15.75 -8.51 -5.93
C THR A 151 -15.26 -9.65 -5.06
N ILE A 152 -13.95 -9.77 -4.87
CA ILE A 152 -13.35 -10.66 -3.87
C ILE A 152 -13.46 -10.01 -2.49
N LYS A 153 -14.13 -10.70 -1.58
CA LYS A 153 -14.34 -10.25 -0.20
C LYS A 153 -13.36 -10.93 0.74
N ILE A 154 -12.45 -10.14 1.33
CA ILE A 154 -11.33 -10.65 2.11
C ILE A 154 -11.65 -10.61 3.60
N PRO A 155 -11.73 -11.79 4.27
CA PRO A 155 -12.16 -11.89 5.66
C PRO A 155 -11.07 -11.57 6.67
N THR A 156 -11.50 -11.43 7.91
CA THR A 156 -10.64 -11.36 9.10
C THR A 156 -9.61 -12.49 9.11
N TYR A 157 -8.36 -12.14 9.45
CA TYR A 157 -7.20 -13.04 9.52
C TYR A 157 -6.75 -13.66 8.19
N ALA A 158 -7.29 -13.23 7.05
CA ALA A 158 -6.83 -13.72 5.76
C ALA A 158 -5.36 -13.36 5.55
N LYS A 159 -4.59 -14.35 5.13
CA LYS A 159 -3.22 -14.18 4.68
C LYS A 159 -3.09 -14.68 3.25
N LEU A 160 -2.94 -13.74 2.31
CA LEU A 160 -2.81 -14.03 0.88
C LEU A 160 -1.37 -13.78 0.46
N VAL A 161 -0.79 -14.72 -0.27
CA VAL A 161 0.60 -14.65 -0.73
C VAL A 161 0.68 -15.02 -2.19
N GLY A 162 1.19 -14.09 -3.01
CA GLY A 162 1.50 -14.33 -4.42
C GLY A 162 3.00 -14.43 -4.68
N GLU A 163 3.36 -14.73 -5.93
CA GLU A 163 4.77 -14.85 -6.36
C GLU A 163 5.40 -13.51 -6.80
N GLY A 164 4.70 -12.42 -6.63
CA GLY A 164 5.12 -11.08 -6.99
C GLY A 164 4.07 -10.33 -7.79
N PRO A 165 4.05 -8.97 -7.73
CA PRO A 165 2.99 -8.18 -8.33
C PRO A 165 2.94 -8.27 -9.87
N ASN A 166 4.04 -8.67 -10.52
CA ASN A 166 4.08 -8.88 -11.97
C ASN A 166 3.79 -10.34 -12.38
N SER A 167 3.70 -11.24 -11.41
CA SER A 167 3.53 -12.67 -11.65
C SER A 167 2.15 -13.16 -11.25
N THR A 168 1.59 -12.61 -10.17
CA THR A 168 0.29 -12.99 -9.63
C THR A 168 -0.65 -11.80 -9.70
N THR A 169 -1.66 -11.87 -10.58
CA THR A 169 -2.61 -10.78 -10.78
C THR A 169 -4.05 -11.27 -10.61
N ILE A 170 -4.87 -10.50 -9.91
CA ILE A 170 -6.33 -10.63 -9.91
C ILE A 170 -6.89 -9.52 -10.78
N THR A 171 -7.56 -9.85 -11.87
CA THR A 171 -8.11 -8.90 -12.85
C THR A 171 -9.64 -8.93 -12.86
N SER A 172 -10.26 -7.77 -12.68
CA SER A 172 -11.71 -7.61 -12.79
C SER A 172 -12.10 -6.74 -13.96
N SER A 173 -13.12 -7.17 -14.70
CA SER A 173 -13.84 -6.37 -15.70
C SER A 173 -15.22 -5.92 -15.21
N ASP A 174 -15.58 -6.21 -13.97
CA ASP A 174 -16.82 -5.70 -13.37
C ASP A 174 -16.80 -4.17 -13.32
N ALA A 175 -17.93 -3.58 -13.64
CA ALA A 175 -18.11 -2.12 -13.65
C ALA A 175 -18.85 -1.61 -12.39
N THR A 176 -19.23 -2.49 -11.48
CA THR A 176 -20.12 -2.19 -10.35
C THR A 176 -19.42 -2.21 -9.01
N GLY A 177 -18.55 -3.20 -8.75
CA GLY A 177 -17.87 -3.40 -7.49
C GLY A 177 -16.35 -3.28 -7.60
N PRO A 178 -15.63 -3.11 -6.47
CA PRO A 178 -14.17 -3.13 -6.46
C PRO A 178 -13.62 -4.52 -6.82
N VAL A 179 -12.37 -4.58 -7.25
CA VAL A 179 -11.71 -5.88 -7.50
C VAL A 179 -11.67 -6.71 -6.21
N ALA A 180 -11.28 -6.07 -5.10
CA ALA A 180 -11.31 -6.70 -3.79
C ALA A 180 -11.67 -5.70 -2.70
N GLN A 181 -12.25 -6.19 -1.62
CA GLN A 181 -12.54 -5.39 -0.43
C GLN A 181 -12.40 -6.20 0.85
N THR A 182 -12.08 -5.53 1.94
CA THR A 182 -12.17 -6.12 3.27
C THR A 182 -13.64 -6.32 3.63
N ALA A 183 -13.96 -7.44 4.24
CA ALA A 183 -15.32 -7.75 4.63
C ALA A 183 -15.35 -8.52 5.97
N ASP A 184 -16.47 -8.50 6.66
CA ASP A 184 -16.61 -9.34 7.84
C ASP A 184 -16.67 -10.83 7.45
N SER A 185 -16.38 -11.72 8.40
CA SER A 185 -16.23 -13.14 8.14
C SER A 185 -17.51 -13.85 7.72
N LEU A 186 -18.68 -13.23 7.82
CA LEU A 186 -19.98 -13.82 7.55
C LEU A 186 -20.62 -13.34 6.24
N GLN A 187 -20.20 -12.19 5.73
CA GLN A 187 -20.72 -11.65 4.45
C GLN A 187 -20.17 -12.31 3.18
N GLN A 188 -19.31 -13.28 3.32
CA GLN A 188 -18.32 -13.52 2.30
C GLN A 188 -18.74 -14.38 1.13
N VAL A 189 -19.58 -15.35 1.32
CA VAL A 189 -19.77 -16.41 0.31
C VAL A 189 -21.23 -16.73 0.09
N ASP A 190 -22.05 -16.43 1.04
CA ASP A 190 -23.49 -16.68 0.93
C ASP A 190 -24.25 -15.39 1.20
N ALA A 191 -24.85 -14.84 0.17
CA ALA A 191 -25.73 -13.68 0.28
C ALA A 191 -26.93 -13.90 1.22
N THR A 192 -27.17 -15.16 1.63
CA THR A 192 -28.19 -15.53 2.60
C THR A 192 -27.72 -15.37 4.05
N VAL A 193 -26.42 -15.32 4.29
CA VAL A 193 -25.87 -15.01 5.61
C VAL A 193 -25.80 -13.49 5.75
N GLY A 194 -26.71 -12.91 6.51
CA GLY A 194 -26.75 -11.47 6.73
C GLY A 194 -25.44 -10.92 7.29
N SER A 195 -25.17 -9.64 7.02
CA SER A 195 -24.00 -8.95 7.56
C SER A 195 -23.97 -9.05 9.08
N ASN A 196 -22.89 -9.60 9.62
CA ASN A 196 -22.62 -9.51 11.04
C ASN A 196 -21.70 -8.32 11.30
N SER A 197 -22.28 -7.14 11.47
CA SER A 197 -21.56 -5.91 11.79
C SER A 197 -20.72 -5.98 13.09
N ALA A 198 -20.83 -7.06 13.84
CA ALA A 198 -20.05 -7.27 15.05
C ALA A 198 -18.63 -7.82 14.80
N ILE A 199 -18.35 -8.35 13.61
CA ILE A 199 -17.03 -8.90 13.28
C ILE A 199 -16.32 -7.95 12.31
N ARG A 200 -15.53 -7.06 12.88
CA ARG A 200 -14.69 -6.13 12.13
C ARG A 200 -13.60 -6.88 11.36
N PRO A 201 -13.39 -6.61 10.04
CA PRO A 201 -12.26 -7.15 9.31
C PRO A 201 -10.95 -6.78 10.01
N SER A 202 -10.15 -7.78 10.40
CA SER A 202 -8.97 -7.52 11.22
C SER A 202 -7.80 -8.43 10.86
N TYR A 203 -6.58 -7.90 11.00
CA TYR A 203 -5.33 -8.65 10.85
C TYR A 203 -5.18 -9.37 9.51
N ILE A 204 -5.55 -8.69 8.44
CA ILE A 204 -5.41 -9.15 7.05
C ILE A 204 -4.00 -8.85 6.58
N THR A 205 -3.35 -9.82 5.94
CA THR A 205 -2.03 -9.66 5.34
C THR A 205 -2.07 -10.07 3.87
N ILE A 206 -1.61 -9.21 2.97
CA ILE A 206 -1.53 -9.48 1.53
C ILE A 206 -0.12 -9.16 1.06
N GLU A 207 0.50 -10.10 0.37
CA GLU A 207 1.89 -9.98 -0.05
C GLU A 207 2.09 -10.47 -1.49
N GLY A 208 2.85 -9.70 -2.30
CA GLY A 208 3.33 -10.12 -3.60
C GLY A 208 2.24 -10.34 -4.66
N MET A 209 1.20 -9.51 -4.70
CA MET A 209 0.06 -9.66 -5.62
C MET A 209 -0.30 -8.35 -6.31
N SER A 210 -0.88 -8.45 -7.50
CA SER A 210 -1.52 -7.32 -8.19
C SER A 210 -3.04 -7.46 -8.18
N PHE A 211 -3.71 -6.31 -8.00
CA PHE A 211 -5.14 -6.15 -8.19
C PHE A 211 -5.35 -5.16 -9.34
N THR A 212 -6.03 -5.59 -10.38
CA THR A 212 -6.20 -4.80 -11.61
C THR A 212 -7.66 -4.64 -11.95
N SER A 213 -8.11 -3.41 -12.12
CA SER A 213 -9.42 -3.09 -12.69
C SER A 213 -9.26 -2.68 -14.14
N THR A 214 -10.09 -3.23 -15.04
CA THR A 214 -10.16 -2.81 -16.43
C THR A 214 -11.25 -1.76 -16.66
N THR A 215 -12.03 -1.43 -15.64
CA THR A 215 -13.10 -0.44 -15.63
C THR A 215 -12.85 0.64 -14.57
N ASP A 216 -13.59 1.72 -14.65
CA ASP A 216 -13.44 2.88 -13.77
C ASP A 216 -14.19 2.66 -12.43
N ILE A 217 -13.63 1.82 -11.59
CA ILE A 217 -14.09 1.45 -10.24
C ILE A 217 -12.94 1.60 -9.23
N ASN A 218 -13.24 1.58 -7.95
CA ASN A 218 -12.17 1.45 -6.93
C ASN A 218 -11.48 0.09 -7.10
N THR A 219 -10.16 0.07 -7.18
CA THR A 219 -9.45 -1.20 -7.34
C THR A 219 -9.49 -2.02 -6.04
N PHE A 220 -9.16 -1.41 -4.93
CA PHE A 220 -9.21 -2.08 -3.63
C PHE A 220 -9.88 -1.19 -2.57
N VAL A 221 -10.78 -1.76 -1.78
CA VAL A 221 -11.47 -1.06 -0.69
C VAL A 221 -11.07 -1.64 0.65
N VAL A 222 -10.55 -0.82 1.53
CA VAL A 222 -10.29 -1.14 2.93
C VAL A 222 -11.32 -0.40 3.76
N ASP A 223 -12.36 -1.11 4.19
CA ASP A 223 -13.47 -0.52 4.94
C ASP A 223 -13.58 -1.12 6.33
N GLN A 224 -13.74 -0.27 7.34
CA GLN A 224 -13.92 -0.65 8.74
C GLN A 224 -12.86 -1.64 9.27
N ALA A 225 -11.67 -1.66 8.68
CA ALA A 225 -10.67 -2.68 8.92
C ALA A 225 -9.67 -2.29 10.01
N LYS A 226 -9.08 -3.31 10.67
CA LYS A 226 -8.06 -3.11 11.71
C LYS A 226 -6.84 -3.98 11.50
N GLY A 227 -5.64 -3.37 11.54
CA GLY A 227 -4.39 -4.11 11.53
C GLY A 227 -4.11 -4.81 10.20
N CYS A 228 -4.43 -4.17 9.07
CA CYS A 228 -4.20 -4.72 7.74
C CYS A 228 -2.82 -4.33 7.22
N THR A 229 -2.13 -5.27 6.58
CA THR A 229 -0.80 -5.05 6.01
C THR A 229 -0.76 -5.51 4.55
N PHE A 230 -0.29 -4.62 3.68
CA PHE A 230 -0.07 -4.87 2.26
C PHE A 230 1.42 -4.68 1.98
N THR A 231 2.09 -5.70 1.48
CA THR A 231 3.52 -5.67 1.21
C THR A 231 3.80 -6.10 -0.21
N ASN A 232 4.57 -5.29 -0.95
CA ASN A 232 4.95 -5.61 -2.33
C ASN A 232 3.73 -5.93 -3.21
N CYS A 233 2.69 -5.10 -3.12
CA CYS A 233 1.45 -5.23 -3.89
C CYS A 233 1.35 -4.14 -4.95
N ALA A 234 0.61 -4.43 -6.04
CA ALA A 234 0.26 -3.41 -7.02
C ALA A 234 -1.27 -3.27 -7.14
N PHE A 235 -1.72 -2.02 -7.28
CA PHE A 235 -3.12 -1.67 -7.47
C PHE A 235 -3.22 -0.84 -8.75
N ALA A 236 -3.81 -1.43 -9.79
CA ALA A 236 -3.87 -0.85 -11.12
C ALA A 236 -5.30 -0.52 -11.54
N GLY A 237 -5.48 0.64 -12.12
CA GLY A 237 -6.73 1.05 -12.75
C GLY A 237 -6.66 0.98 -14.29
N PRO A 238 -7.74 1.39 -15.00
CA PRO A 238 -7.85 1.25 -16.45
C PRO A 238 -7.02 2.28 -17.23
N ASN A 239 -6.57 3.37 -16.59
CA ASN A 239 -5.91 4.45 -17.30
C ASN A 239 -4.43 4.15 -17.55
N THR A 240 -4.02 4.10 -18.81
CA THR A 240 -2.61 3.93 -19.22
C THR A 240 -1.89 5.27 -19.36
N THR A 241 -2.63 6.39 -19.38
CA THR A 241 -2.10 7.76 -19.43
C THR A 241 -2.69 8.56 -18.28
N VAL A 242 -2.00 9.63 -17.90
CA VAL A 242 -2.47 10.52 -16.82
C VAL A 242 -3.82 11.14 -17.19
N PRO A 243 -4.89 10.92 -16.39
CA PRO A 243 -6.17 11.56 -16.61
C PRO A 243 -6.07 13.08 -16.50
N THR A 244 -6.64 13.82 -17.45
CA THR A 244 -6.59 15.30 -17.46
C THR A 244 -7.83 15.96 -16.84
N THR A 245 -8.84 15.17 -16.52
CA THR A 245 -10.07 15.63 -15.87
C THR A 245 -10.45 14.69 -14.74
N VAL A 246 -11.10 15.23 -13.70
CA VAL A 246 -11.73 14.40 -12.67
C VAL A 246 -12.98 13.78 -13.27
N GLY A 247 -12.87 12.58 -13.83
CA GLY A 247 -14.03 11.86 -14.38
C GLY A 247 -14.98 11.37 -13.28
N ASN A 248 -14.42 10.84 -12.19
CA ASN A 248 -15.15 10.35 -11.01
C ASN A 248 -14.22 10.28 -9.79
N SER A 249 -14.79 9.91 -8.62
CA SER A 249 -14.05 9.77 -7.37
C SER A 249 -13.60 8.30 -7.15
N LYS A 250 -12.94 7.69 -8.15
CA LYS A 250 -12.44 6.32 -8.05
C LYS A 250 -10.94 6.30 -7.77
N ALA A 251 -10.51 5.35 -6.94
CA ALA A 251 -9.15 5.23 -6.46
C ALA A 251 -8.58 3.82 -6.66
N ASN A 252 -7.25 3.73 -6.75
CA ASN A 252 -6.58 2.43 -6.63
C ASN A 252 -6.81 1.82 -5.24
N VAL A 253 -6.73 2.64 -4.20
CA VAL A 253 -7.06 2.23 -2.83
C VAL A 253 -8.04 3.24 -2.23
N LEU A 254 -9.22 2.77 -1.88
CA LEU A 254 -10.18 3.53 -1.07
C LEU A 254 -10.09 3.04 0.38
N LEU A 255 -9.73 3.93 1.28
CA LEU A 255 -9.78 3.72 2.72
C LEU A 255 -11.06 4.39 3.23
N SER A 256 -11.95 3.64 3.85
CA SER A 256 -13.25 4.14 4.30
C SER A 256 -13.65 3.58 5.65
N SER A 257 -14.67 4.18 6.24
CA SER A 257 -15.28 3.78 7.50
C SER A 257 -16.78 4.02 7.38
N THR A 258 -17.43 3.21 6.51
CA THR A 258 -18.84 3.43 6.14
C THR A 258 -19.84 2.95 7.19
N GLY A 259 -19.42 2.19 8.18
CA GLY A 259 -20.26 1.64 9.23
C GLY A 259 -19.89 2.11 10.63
N SER A 260 -19.99 1.21 11.60
CA SER A 260 -19.81 1.53 13.02
C SER A 260 -18.37 1.48 13.52
N HIS A 261 -17.42 1.04 12.69
CA HIS A 261 -16.02 0.88 13.06
C HIS A 261 -15.11 1.77 12.21
N GLU A 262 -14.12 2.36 12.86
CA GLU A 262 -13.06 3.12 12.19
C GLU A 262 -12.10 2.18 11.45
N THR A 263 -11.52 2.62 10.34
CA THR A 263 -10.39 1.93 9.72
C THR A 263 -9.11 2.37 10.43
N GLU A 264 -8.36 1.41 11.00
CA GLU A 264 -7.18 1.73 11.82
C GLU A 264 -6.02 0.73 11.65
N PHE A 265 -4.79 1.22 11.84
CA PHE A 265 -3.55 0.44 11.77
C PHE A 265 -3.38 -0.28 10.43
N VAL A 266 -3.54 0.46 9.33
CA VAL A 266 -3.34 -0.06 7.97
C VAL A 266 -1.97 0.35 7.46
N THR A 267 -1.22 -0.61 6.94
CA THR A 267 0.14 -0.38 6.43
C THR A 267 0.25 -0.85 4.99
N PHE A 268 0.76 0.03 4.12
CA PHE A 268 1.20 -0.28 2.76
C PHE A 268 2.71 -0.11 2.71
N ARG A 269 3.43 -1.16 2.33
CA ARG A 269 4.89 -1.15 2.22
C ARG A 269 5.34 -1.66 0.86
N ASN A 270 6.21 -0.91 0.19
CA ASN A 270 6.70 -1.23 -1.16
C ASN A 270 5.57 -1.49 -2.17
N CYS A 271 4.45 -0.78 -2.02
CA CYS A 271 3.29 -0.95 -2.88
C CYS A 271 3.29 0.06 -4.03
N THR A 272 2.64 -0.30 -5.13
CA THR A 272 2.47 0.55 -6.30
C THR A 272 1.00 0.82 -6.58
N MET A 273 0.62 2.08 -6.80
CA MET A 273 -0.73 2.51 -7.15
C MET A 273 -0.70 3.33 -8.43
N HIS A 274 -1.49 2.93 -9.45
CA HIS A 274 -1.52 3.66 -10.71
C HIS A 274 -2.78 3.45 -11.54
N GLY A 275 -3.02 4.36 -12.47
CA GLY A 275 -4.03 4.17 -13.53
C GLY A 275 -5.47 4.42 -13.08
N GLN A 276 -5.72 5.14 -11.98
CA GLN A 276 -7.04 5.61 -11.56
C GLN A 276 -7.08 7.14 -11.50
N ASN A 277 -8.26 7.73 -11.26
CA ASN A 277 -8.36 9.16 -11.01
C ASN A 277 -7.64 9.59 -9.74
N PHE A 278 -7.66 8.75 -8.72
CA PHE A 278 -6.88 8.91 -7.50
C PHE A 278 -6.04 7.65 -7.26
N ASN A 279 -4.82 7.81 -6.76
CA ASN A 279 -4.09 6.65 -6.25
C ASN A 279 -4.68 6.20 -4.90
N VAL A 280 -4.95 7.14 -4.00
CA VAL A 280 -5.58 6.84 -2.71
C VAL A 280 -6.64 7.88 -2.39
N ILE A 281 -7.76 7.42 -1.90
CA ILE A 281 -8.75 8.23 -1.19
C ILE A 281 -8.85 7.71 0.23
N ALA A 282 -8.65 8.60 1.19
CA ALA A 282 -8.76 8.34 2.62
C ALA A 282 -9.87 9.20 3.19
N ASP A 283 -11.10 8.67 3.20
CA ASP A 283 -12.29 9.39 3.64
C ASP A 283 -12.76 8.94 5.03
N ASN A 284 -13.40 9.84 5.77
CA ASN A 284 -14.02 9.59 7.08
C ASN A 284 -13.06 9.21 8.23
N ASP A 285 -13.61 8.70 9.31
CA ASP A 285 -12.87 8.33 10.53
C ASP A 285 -11.90 7.18 10.28
N MET A 286 -10.63 7.50 10.22
CA MET A 286 -9.57 6.50 10.19
C MET A 286 -8.39 6.93 11.04
N LYS A 287 -7.62 5.96 11.50
CA LYS A 287 -6.48 6.21 12.39
C LYS A 287 -5.26 5.39 12.01
N SER A 288 -4.08 6.03 12.11
CA SER A 288 -2.80 5.33 12.02
C SER A 288 -2.64 4.51 10.72
N VAL A 289 -2.70 5.19 9.58
CA VAL A 289 -2.40 4.61 8.26
C VAL A 289 -0.98 4.98 7.85
N LEU A 290 -0.21 4.02 7.38
CA LEU A 290 1.16 4.20 6.94
C LEU A 290 1.32 3.77 5.48
N PHE A 291 1.86 4.66 4.66
CA PHE A 291 2.44 4.35 3.36
C PHE A 291 3.96 4.50 3.46
N ASP A 292 4.68 3.40 3.30
CA ASP A 292 6.13 3.34 3.44
C ASP A 292 6.75 2.81 2.16
N SER A 293 7.65 3.60 1.56
CA SER A 293 8.38 3.22 0.33
C SER A 293 7.45 2.83 -0.83
N CYS A 294 6.32 3.54 -0.99
CA CYS A 294 5.32 3.27 -2.02
C CYS A 294 5.56 4.12 -3.28
N ASN A 295 5.01 3.65 -4.42
CA ASN A 295 5.05 4.36 -5.69
C ASN A 295 3.64 4.76 -6.12
N PHE A 296 3.41 6.06 -6.33
CA PHE A 296 2.15 6.63 -6.78
C PHE A 296 2.34 7.29 -8.12
N TYR A 297 1.63 6.84 -9.18
CA TYR A 297 1.79 7.44 -10.49
C TYR A 297 0.55 7.30 -11.39
N THR A 298 0.56 8.03 -12.50
CA THR A 298 -0.50 7.98 -13.53
C THR A 298 -1.90 8.18 -12.95
N ALA A 299 -2.13 9.28 -12.25
CA ALA A 299 -3.44 9.64 -11.71
C ALA A 299 -3.73 11.14 -11.90
N TYR A 300 -5.00 11.53 -11.87
CA TYR A 300 -5.37 12.94 -11.83
C TYR A 300 -4.87 13.59 -10.55
N LYS A 301 -5.12 12.97 -9.39
CA LYS A 301 -4.53 13.31 -8.09
C LYS A 301 -3.88 12.08 -7.46
N GLY A 302 -2.82 12.28 -6.70
CA GLY A 302 -2.20 11.20 -5.95
C GLY A 302 -3.06 10.78 -4.76
N ILE A 303 -2.89 11.39 -3.61
CA ILE A 303 -3.58 11.04 -2.38
C ILE A 303 -4.51 12.18 -1.93
N LYS A 304 -5.79 11.84 -1.75
CA LYS A 304 -6.81 12.69 -1.11
C LYS A 304 -7.01 12.22 0.32
N ILE A 305 -6.87 13.12 1.31
CA ILE A 305 -7.03 12.82 2.73
C ILE A 305 -8.13 13.70 3.32
N GLY A 306 -9.25 13.09 3.70
CA GLY A 306 -10.43 13.77 4.22
C GLY A 306 -11.26 14.47 3.15
N GLU A 307 -12.24 15.23 3.59
CA GLU A 307 -13.12 16.04 2.75
C GLU A 307 -13.15 17.50 3.22
N SER A 308 -13.48 18.40 2.30
CA SER A 308 -13.70 19.79 2.64
C SER A 308 -14.94 19.92 3.53
N ILE A 309 -14.75 20.44 4.73
CA ILE A 309 -15.85 20.72 5.63
C ILE A 309 -16.52 22.02 5.20
N THR A 310 -17.64 21.92 4.51
CA THR A 310 -18.51 23.05 4.19
C THR A 310 -19.68 23.06 5.16
N GLY A 311 -19.58 23.92 6.23
CA GLY A 311 -20.68 24.12 7.18
C GLY A 311 -20.27 23.98 8.65
N SER A 312 -21.14 24.47 9.54
CA SER A 312 -20.90 24.51 10.98
C SER A 312 -20.95 23.12 11.58
N VAL A 313 -19.85 22.71 12.20
CA VAL A 313 -19.63 21.51 13.01
C VAL A 313 -19.51 20.20 12.22
N PRO A 314 -18.33 19.61 12.12
CA PRO A 314 -18.19 18.27 11.64
C PRO A 314 -18.72 17.28 12.69
N SER A 315 -19.79 16.59 12.38
CA SER A 315 -20.22 15.42 13.16
C SER A 315 -19.35 14.19 12.87
N ILE A 316 -18.44 14.28 11.91
CA ILE A 316 -17.55 13.22 11.48
C ILE A 316 -16.13 13.70 11.74
N LEU A 317 -15.43 12.97 12.58
CA LEU A 317 -14.00 13.18 12.82
C LEU A 317 -13.27 12.72 11.56
N GLY A 318 -12.51 13.62 10.94
CA GLY A 318 -11.71 13.29 9.75
C GLY A 318 -10.54 12.33 10.04
N PRO A 319 -9.81 11.94 8.99
CA PRO A 319 -8.66 11.05 9.12
C PRO A 319 -7.59 11.58 10.08
N LYS A 320 -7.01 10.68 10.90
CA LYS A 320 -5.99 11.03 11.91
C LYS A 320 -4.75 10.16 11.80
N GLY A 321 -3.57 10.79 11.89
CA GLY A 321 -2.32 10.07 11.98
C GLY A 321 -1.96 9.29 10.72
N ILE A 322 -2.29 9.82 9.54
CA ILE A 322 -1.84 9.25 8.27
C ILE A 322 -0.40 9.68 8.02
N LYS A 323 0.47 8.73 7.67
CA LYS A 323 1.88 8.96 7.39
C LYS A 323 2.26 8.43 6.03
N ILE A 324 3.04 9.22 5.28
CA ILE A 324 3.61 8.85 4.00
C ILE A 324 5.11 9.10 4.08
N THR A 325 5.89 8.04 3.94
CA THR A 325 7.34 8.11 4.13
C THR A 325 8.10 7.43 2.98
N GLY A 326 9.23 8.04 2.55
CA GLY A 326 10.15 7.44 1.60
C GLY A 326 9.52 7.05 0.26
N SER A 327 8.43 7.69 -0.14
CA SER A 327 7.59 7.30 -1.26
C SER A 327 7.85 8.19 -2.49
N LEU A 328 7.57 7.63 -3.68
CA LEU A 328 7.67 8.33 -4.96
C LEU A 328 6.29 8.73 -5.47
N PHE A 329 6.13 10.00 -5.82
CA PHE A 329 4.99 10.53 -6.56
C PHE A 329 5.44 10.97 -7.94
N ASN A 330 4.83 10.44 -9.00
CA ASN A 330 5.26 10.71 -10.36
C ASN A 330 4.08 10.92 -11.32
N GLY A 331 4.07 12.06 -12.01
CA GLY A 331 3.13 12.31 -13.10
C GLY A 331 1.68 12.47 -12.66
N HIS A 332 1.40 13.30 -11.67
CA HIS A 332 0.05 13.68 -11.29
C HIS A 332 -0.39 14.97 -12.00
N TYR A 333 -1.58 14.94 -12.62
CA TYR A 333 -2.10 16.12 -13.31
C TYR A 333 -2.37 17.30 -12.37
N SER A 334 -2.91 17.02 -11.20
CA SER A 334 -3.20 17.98 -10.12
C SER A 334 -2.31 17.68 -8.91
N ASN A 335 -2.82 17.84 -7.70
CA ASN A 335 -2.04 17.63 -6.47
C ASN A 335 -1.54 16.19 -6.35
N ALA A 336 -0.27 16.01 -5.96
CA ALA A 336 0.22 14.70 -5.52
C ALA A 336 -0.38 14.31 -4.16
N ILE A 337 -0.50 15.27 -3.25
CA ILE A 337 -1.15 15.10 -1.95
C ILE A 337 -2.07 16.29 -1.68
N HIS A 338 -3.30 16.03 -1.27
CA HIS A 338 -4.22 17.03 -0.77
C HIS A 338 -4.81 16.60 0.58
N VAL A 339 -4.45 17.30 1.62
CA VAL A 339 -4.93 17.10 3.00
C VAL A 339 -6.03 18.12 3.27
N TYR A 340 -7.26 17.68 3.35
CA TYR A 340 -8.43 18.55 3.56
C TYR A 340 -8.59 18.97 5.03
N SER A 341 -9.40 20.00 5.27
CA SER A 341 -9.56 20.68 6.57
C SER A 341 -10.03 19.78 7.72
N GLY A 342 -10.67 18.65 7.43
CA GLY A 342 -11.07 17.66 8.44
C GLY A 342 -9.95 16.73 8.92
N ALA A 343 -8.81 16.68 8.24
CA ALA A 343 -7.72 15.78 8.58
C ALA A 343 -6.82 16.36 9.69
N ILE A 344 -6.31 15.48 10.55
CA ILE A 344 -5.48 15.85 11.70
C ILE A 344 -4.24 14.94 11.77
N ASP A 345 -3.10 15.49 12.22
CA ASP A 345 -1.86 14.76 12.48
C ASP A 345 -1.34 14.01 11.24
N PHE A 346 -1.42 14.62 10.06
CA PHE A 346 -0.83 14.07 8.83
C PHE A 346 0.69 14.28 8.80
N VAL A 347 1.43 13.30 8.30
CA VAL A 347 2.89 13.38 8.15
C VAL A 347 3.31 13.01 6.74
N SER A 348 4.02 13.91 6.05
CA SER A 348 4.78 13.67 4.82
C SER A 348 6.26 13.75 5.14
N ALA A 349 7.04 12.68 4.89
CA ALA A 349 8.45 12.70 5.25
C ALA A 349 9.32 11.96 4.22
N TYR A 350 10.35 12.66 3.73
CA TYR A 350 11.35 12.11 2.82
C TYR A 350 10.78 11.52 1.53
N ASN A 351 9.68 12.09 1.03
CA ASN A 351 9.06 11.69 -0.22
C ASN A 351 9.69 12.43 -1.40
N TYR A 352 9.65 11.80 -2.57
CA TYR A 352 10.12 12.38 -3.81
C TYR A 352 8.96 12.65 -4.77
N PHE A 353 8.83 13.92 -5.20
CA PHE A 353 7.76 14.37 -6.08
C PHE A 353 8.35 14.74 -7.44
N ARG A 354 7.92 14.04 -8.48
CA ARG A 354 8.35 14.24 -9.84
C ARG A 354 7.16 14.49 -10.76
N ASP A 355 7.26 15.52 -11.61
CA ASP A 355 6.23 15.84 -12.63
C ASP A 355 4.79 15.93 -12.09
N CYS A 356 4.61 16.45 -10.87
CA CYS A 356 3.32 16.61 -10.23
C CYS A 356 2.80 18.04 -10.33
N GLY A 357 1.49 18.24 -10.44
CA GLY A 357 0.85 19.55 -10.43
C GLY A 357 0.94 20.32 -11.75
N ASN A 358 1.31 19.69 -12.86
CA ASN A 358 1.63 20.38 -14.11
C ASN A 358 0.43 20.66 -15.03
N GLY A 359 -0.78 20.25 -14.69
CA GLY A 359 -1.93 20.43 -15.56
C GLY A 359 -1.81 19.71 -16.92
N GLY A 360 -0.85 18.80 -17.05
CA GLY A 360 -0.41 18.18 -18.29
C GLY A 360 0.62 19.03 -19.03
N LEU A 361 1.73 18.42 -19.45
CA LEU A 361 2.77 19.03 -20.24
C LEU A 361 2.18 19.78 -21.46
N GLY A 362 2.24 21.12 -21.46
CA GLY A 362 1.90 21.96 -22.61
C GLY A 362 0.50 22.56 -22.65
N SER A 363 -0.35 22.36 -21.65
CA SER A 363 -1.66 23.00 -21.61
C SER A 363 -1.64 24.22 -20.70
N GLY A 364 -1.45 25.40 -21.08
CA GLY A 364 -1.41 26.65 -20.28
C GLY A 364 -2.51 26.82 -19.20
N ASN A 365 -2.94 25.74 -18.59
CA ASN A 365 -3.90 25.68 -17.49
C ASN A 365 -3.17 25.82 -16.14
N ALA A 366 -3.85 26.48 -15.25
CA ALA A 366 -3.37 26.77 -13.90
C ALA A 366 -2.77 25.53 -13.25
N SER A 367 -1.49 25.62 -12.97
CA SER A 367 -0.72 24.66 -12.23
C SER A 367 -1.33 24.49 -10.83
N ALA A 368 -1.59 23.26 -10.44
CA ALA A 368 -2.01 22.96 -9.07
C ALA A 368 -0.78 22.83 -8.18
N ASP A 369 -0.96 23.18 -6.91
CA ASP A 369 0.09 22.95 -5.90
C ASP A 369 0.36 21.47 -5.75
N VAL A 370 1.64 21.10 -5.63
CA VAL A 370 2.02 19.69 -5.55
C VAL A 370 1.50 19.06 -4.26
N VAL A 371 1.70 19.76 -3.14
CA VAL A 371 1.19 19.34 -1.83
C VAL A 371 0.40 20.48 -1.20
N LEU A 372 -0.87 20.21 -0.85
CA LEU A 372 -1.78 21.19 -0.26
C LEU A 372 -2.22 20.72 1.12
N PHE A 373 -1.97 21.56 2.13
CA PHE A 373 -2.30 21.30 3.53
C PHE A 373 -3.42 22.25 3.99
N ASP A 374 -4.65 21.77 3.99
CA ASP A 374 -5.79 22.45 4.62
C ASP A 374 -6.12 21.85 6.01
N GLY A 375 -5.42 20.76 6.39
CA GLY A 375 -5.63 20.05 7.65
C GLY A 375 -5.02 20.73 8.87
N THR A 376 -5.17 20.10 10.02
CA THR A 376 -4.67 20.61 11.31
C THR A 376 -3.54 19.72 11.84
N LYS A 377 -2.48 20.33 12.37
CA LYS A 377 -1.28 19.64 12.88
C LYS A 377 -0.64 18.72 11.83
N CYS A 378 -0.49 19.22 10.61
CA CYS A 378 0.22 18.52 9.56
C CYS A 378 1.72 18.78 9.66
N TYR A 379 2.51 17.78 9.30
CA TYR A 379 3.97 17.85 9.30
C TYR A 379 4.50 17.46 7.91
N SER A 380 5.43 18.25 7.38
CA SER A 380 6.16 17.90 6.16
C SER A 380 7.65 18.14 6.37
N ILE A 381 8.45 17.09 6.26
CA ILE A 381 9.86 17.10 6.60
C ILE A 381 10.67 16.38 5.51
N GLY A 382 11.67 17.06 4.92
CA GLY A 382 12.64 16.44 4.03
C GLY A 382 12.09 15.93 2.69
N ASP A 383 10.92 16.39 2.27
CA ASP A 383 10.35 16.07 0.97
C ASP A 383 11.14 16.77 -0.14
N SER A 384 11.40 16.08 -1.24
CA SER A 384 12.13 16.63 -2.39
C SER A 384 11.27 16.69 -3.65
N PHE A 385 11.51 17.74 -4.48
CA PHE A 385 10.70 18.02 -5.65
C PHE A 385 11.60 18.16 -6.89
N ASP A 386 11.33 17.37 -7.93
CA ASP A 386 12.02 17.46 -9.21
C ASP A 386 11.06 17.96 -10.29
N ARG A 387 11.58 18.80 -11.17
CA ARG A 387 10.86 19.30 -12.35
C ARG A 387 11.69 19.07 -13.60
N PRO A 388 11.07 18.70 -14.73
CA PRO A 388 11.77 18.65 -15.99
C PRO A 388 12.37 20.01 -16.33
N ALA A 389 13.56 20.01 -16.89
CA ALA A 389 14.21 21.19 -17.40
C ALA A 389 13.31 21.83 -18.51
N GLY A 390 12.83 23.05 -18.28
CA GLY A 390 11.99 23.79 -19.24
C GLY A 390 10.56 24.10 -18.77
N ASP A 391 10.09 23.51 -17.69
CA ASP A 391 8.81 23.88 -17.11
C ASP A 391 8.97 25.05 -16.14
N ILE A 392 8.67 26.24 -16.64
CA ILE A 392 8.78 27.52 -15.89
C ILE A 392 7.46 27.99 -15.30
N THR A 393 6.36 27.25 -15.46
CA THR A 393 5.11 27.60 -14.81
C THR A 393 5.25 27.31 -13.31
N ALA A 394 5.25 28.40 -12.54
CA ALA A 394 5.45 28.37 -11.10
C ALA A 394 4.30 27.67 -10.38
N THR A 395 4.37 26.37 -10.25
CA THR A 395 3.56 25.65 -9.27
C THR A 395 4.20 25.82 -7.92
N THR A 396 3.44 26.21 -6.95
CA THR A 396 3.87 26.20 -5.56
C THR A 396 4.02 24.73 -5.15
N ARG A 397 5.15 24.39 -4.55
CA ARG A 397 5.45 22.99 -4.19
C ARG A 397 4.64 22.55 -3.00
N LYS A 398 4.53 23.41 -1.99
CA LYS A 398 3.73 23.22 -0.79
C LYS A 398 2.94 24.47 -0.49
N ILE A 399 1.66 24.32 -0.19
CA ILE A 399 0.83 25.39 0.36
C ILE A 399 0.24 24.92 1.68
N ASP A 400 0.31 25.79 2.67
CA ASP A 400 -0.28 25.58 3.99
C ASP A 400 -1.39 26.61 4.22
N HIS A 401 -2.63 26.14 4.21
CA HIS A 401 -3.82 26.90 4.61
C HIS A 401 -4.39 26.41 5.93
N GLY A 402 -3.74 25.40 6.54
CA GLY A 402 -4.23 24.74 7.75
C GLY A 402 -3.83 25.48 9.03
N THR A 403 -4.03 24.77 10.13
CA THR A 403 -3.75 25.33 11.47
C THR A 403 -2.76 24.45 12.23
N ARG A 404 -1.81 25.07 12.94
CA ARG A 404 -0.79 24.38 13.75
C ARG A 404 0.06 23.39 12.95
N ASN A 405 0.30 23.66 11.67
CA ASN A 405 1.11 22.84 10.82
C ASN A 405 2.59 23.19 10.99
N ILE A 406 3.47 22.22 10.79
CA ILE A 406 4.92 22.38 10.71
C ILE A 406 5.36 21.90 9.34
N ILE A 407 5.53 22.83 8.43
CA ILE A 407 5.93 22.58 7.06
C ILE A 407 7.35 23.10 6.89
N THR A 408 8.32 22.20 6.79
CA THR A 408 9.68 22.60 6.46
C THR A 408 9.81 22.77 4.95
N GLU A 409 10.24 23.94 4.51
CA GLU A 409 10.58 24.20 3.10
C GLU A 409 12.01 23.71 2.77
N ASP A 410 12.43 22.63 3.38
CA ASP A 410 13.74 22.05 3.12
C ASP A 410 13.74 21.37 1.76
N GLU A 411 13.90 22.16 0.70
CA GLU A 411 14.41 21.62 -0.54
C GLU A 411 15.86 21.18 -0.31
N MET A 412 16.07 19.89 -0.27
CA MET A 412 17.39 19.33 -0.44
C MET A 412 17.80 19.50 -1.90
N LEU A 413 18.13 20.71 -2.29
CA LEU A 413 18.86 20.94 -3.53
C LEU A 413 20.30 20.50 -3.28
N ALA A 414 20.62 19.30 -3.72
CA ALA A 414 21.99 18.85 -3.81
C ALA A 414 22.70 19.66 -4.91
N VAL A 415 23.20 20.83 -4.57
CA VAL A 415 24.16 21.55 -5.38
C VAL A 415 25.53 21.30 -4.77
N GLY A 416 26.20 20.28 -5.24
CA GLY A 416 27.50 19.86 -4.68
C GLY A 416 27.32 19.21 -3.30
N SER A 417 28.35 19.28 -2.47
CA SER A 417 28.38 18.65 -1.14
C SER A 417 27.67 19.43 -0.02
N HIS A 418 26.81 20.39 -0.34
CA HIS A 418 26.14 21.23 0.65
C HIS A 418 24.61 21.15 0.54
N ILE A 419 23.98 20.82 1.65
CA ILE A 419 22.53 20.94 1.85
C ILE A 419 22.22 22.42 2.08
N ARG A 420 21.44 23.04 1.17
CA ARG A 420 20.94 24.41 1.35
C ARG A 420 19.45 24.35 1.63
N ARG A 421 19.00 25.15 2.61
CA ARG A 421 17.58 25.45 2.78
C ARG A 421 17.11 26.26 1.56
N ALA A 422 15.91 26.00 1.08
CA ALA A 422 15.31 26.80 0.03
C ALA A 422 15.16 28.23 0.52
N GLN A 423 15.74 29.16 -0.21
CA GLN A 423 15.56 30.60 0.01
C GLN A 423 14.53 31.09 -0.99
N ALA A 424 13.49 31.75 -0.50
CA ALA A 424 12.65 32.54 -1.35
C ALA A 424 13.43 33.78 -1.84
N SER A 425 13.19 34.20 -3.07
CA SER A 425 13.75 35.43 -3.62
C SER A 425 12.67 36.40 -4.03
N LEU A 426 12.86 37.66 -3.71
CA LEU A 426 11.97 38.77 -4.03
C LEU A 426 12.75 39.87 -4.78
N ALA A 427 12.24 40.26 -5.93
CA ALA A 427 12.75 41.45 -6.61
C ALA A 427 12.21 42.72 -5.90
N LEU A 428 13.10 43.53 -5.38
CA LEU A 428 12.74 44.78 -4.74
C LEU A 428 12.66 45.89 -5.82
N ALA A 429 11.47 46.46 -5.98
CA ALA A 429 11.26 47.57 -6.89
C ALA A 429 11.92 48.87 -6.32
N ASN A 430 12.22 49.83 -7.17
CA ASN A 430 12.78 51.10 -6.76
C ASN A 430 11.69 52.09 -6.34
N ASN A 431 11.91 52.83 -5.26
CA ASN A 431 11.01 53.88 -4.74
C ASN A 431 9.56 53.39 -4.60
N THR A 432 9.39 52.27 -3.93
CA THR A 432 8.10 51.56 -3.87
C THR A 432 7.84 50.99 -2.48
N THR A 433 6.57 50.96 -2.11
CA THR A 433 6.06 50.12 -1.01
C THR A 433 5.27 49.00 -1.60
N ALA A 434 5.65 47.77 -1.28
CA ALA A 434 5.00 46.55 -1.78
C ALA A 434 5.05 45.42 -0.74
N THR A 435 4.28 44.37 -0.97
CA THR A 435 4.32 43.17 -0.13
C THR A 435 5.57 42.33 -0.40
N THR A 436 6.12 41.70 0.64
CA THR A 436 7.19 40.70 0.51
C THR A 436 6.66 39.36 -0.02
N GLY A 437 5.34 39.18 -0.10
CA GLY A 437 4.70 37.88 -0.33
C GLY A 437 4.60 37.01 0.94
N VAL A 438 5.19 37.47 2.04
CA VAL A 438 5.05 36.78 3.34
C VAL A 438 3.78 37.29 4.03
N SER A 439 2.85 36.40 4.25
CA SER A 439 1.64 36.65 5.02
C SER A 439 1.32 35.47 5.92
N PHE A 440 0.67 35.73 7.04
CA PHE A 440 0.31 34.71 8.02
C PHE A 440 -1.07 35.02 8.61
N ALA A 441 -1.76 33.93 9.00
CA ALA A 441 -3.09 34.06 9.57
C ALA A 441 -3.02 34.69 10.96
N ASP A 442 -3.86 35.68 11.16
CA ASP A 442 -4.08 36.35 12.44
C ASP A 442 -5.35 35.76 13.06
N ASN A 443 -5.21 34.65 13.77
CA ASN A 443 -6.31 33.87 14.35
C ASN A 443 -6.36 33.95 15.89
N GLY A 444 -5.69 34.96 16.48
CA GLY A 444 -5.68 35.18 17.90
C GLY A 444 -4.72 34.31 18.72
N ASP A 445 -3.87 33.53 18.07
CA ASP A 445 -2.82 32.76 18.74
C ASP A 445 -1.59 33.63 19.03
N TYR A 446 -0.87 33.32 20.11
CA TYR A 446 0.44 33.92 20.39
C TYR A 446 1.50 33.23 19.56
N TYR A 447 2.30 33.97 18.82
CA TYR A 447 3.42 33.42 18.04
C TYR A 447 4.53 34.45 17.80
N ALA A 448 5.70 33.95 17.45
CA ALA A 448 6.78 34.75 16.89
C ALA A 448 7.15 34.21 15.51
N ILE A 449 7.43 35.12 14.57
CA ILE A 449 7.93 34.80 13.24
C ILE A 449 9.30 35.43 13.10
N GLU A 450 10.27 34.65 12.68
CA GLU A 450 11.59 35.11 12.32
C GLU A 450 11.78 34.97 10.81
N ILE A 451 12.26 36.03 10.17
CA ILE A 451 12.59 36.05 8.75
C ILE A 451 14.07 36.43 8.62
N ASP A 452 14.90 35.44 8.40
CA ASP A 452 16.30 35.67 8.09
C ASP A 452 16.40 36.12 6.62
N TYR A 453 17.04 37.25 6.39
CA TYR A 453 17.09 37.80 5.05
C TYR A 453 18.48 38.33 4.66
N TYR A 454 18.71 38.37 3.33
CA TYR A 454 19.83 38.99 2.71
C TYR A 454 19.35 39.88 1.55
N ILE A 455 19.71 41.16 1.58
CA ILE A 455 19.37 42.12 0.52
C ILE A 455 20.63 42.55 -0.20
N SER A 456 20.59 42.50 -1.53
CA SER A 456 21.60 43.12 -2.40
C SER A 456 20.94 44.20 -3.24
N ARG A 457 21.43 45.46 -3.11
CA ARG A 457 20.88 46.60 -3.82
C ARG A 457 21.92 47.68 -4.00
N ASN A 458 22.08 48.18 -5.22
CA ASN A 458 23.02 49.30 -5.54
C ASN A 458 24.46 49.04 -5.05
N SER A 459 24.99 47.84 -5.26
CA SER A 459 26.31 47.41 -4.76
C SER A 459 26.47 47.43 -3.23
N LYS A 460 25.39 47.56 -2.50
CA LYS A 460 25.29 47.47 -1.04
C LYS A 460 24.63 46.18 -0.64
N VAL A 461 24.91 45.76 0.57
CA VAL A 461 24.40 44.50 1.14
C VAL A 461 23.90 44.73 2.54
N ARG A 462 22.73 44.19 2.84
CA ARG A 462 22.19 44.06 4.22
C ARG A 462 21.89 42.60 4.49
N GLN A 463 22.29 42.14 5.65
CA GLN A 463 21.87 40.84 6.21
C GLN A 463 21.24 41.07 7.57
N GLY A 464 20.09 40.46 7.82
CA GLY A 464 19.38 40.67 9.07
C GLY A 464 18.33 39.60 9.36
N THR A 465 17.68 39.77 10.50
CA THR A 465 16.55 38.97 10.93
C THR A 465 15.41 39.90 11.33
N LEU A 466 14.26 39.75 10.67
CA LEU A 466 13.01 40.35 11.13
C LEU A 466 12.38 39.43 12.16
N THR A 467 12.09 39.96 13.33
CA THR A 467 11.32 39.27 14.36
C THR A 467 9.95 39.94 14.48
N ILE A 468 8.89 39.15 14.26
CA ILE A 468 7.51 39.59 14.36
C ILE A 468 6.88 38.83 15.51
N THR A 469 6.39 39.55 16.52
CA THR A 469 5.68 38.97 17.66
C THR A 469 4.21 39.39 17.62
N HIS A 470 3.36 38.44 17.95
CA HIS A 470 1.91 38.60 17.99
C HIS A 470 1.35 38.14 19.32
N ASP A 471 0.55 38.99 19.96
CA ASP A 471 -0.04 38.79 21.31
C ASP A 471 -1.57 38.77 21.29
N ALA A 472 -2.19 38.28 20.26
CA ALA A 472 -3.65 38.26 20.06
C ALA A 472 -4.33 39.63 19.83
N THR A 473 -3.65 40.74 20.10
CA THR A 473 -4.23 42.11 19.98
C THR A 473 -3.33 43.04 19.18
N ALA A 474 -2.03 42.84 19.22
CA ALA A 474 -1.05 43.72 18.60
C ALA A 474 0.09 42.90 17.95
N GLN A 475 0.67 43.47 16.92
CA GLN A 475 1.85 42.91 16.26
C GLN A 475 2.97 43.92 16.29
N VAL A 476 4.16 43.44 16.61
CA VAL A 476 5.38 44.26 16.62
C VAL A 476 6.39 43.62 15.68
N ILE A 477 7.03 44.44 14.85
CA ILE A 477 8.14 44.03 13.98
C ILE A 477 9.41 44.69 14.49
N ASP A 478 10.47 43.89 14.63
CA ASP A 478 11.82 44.33 14.91
C ASP A 478 12.75 43.87 13.80
N ASP A 479 13.65 44.77 13.33
CA ASP A 479 14.61 44.51 12.28
C ASP A 479 16.03 44.62 12.81
N SER A 480 16.66 43.53 13.07
CA SER A 480 18.04 43.43 13.52
C SER A 480 18.97 43.09 12.33
N PHE A 481 19.81 44.06 11.94
CA PHE A 481 20.61 43.88 10.71
C PHE A 481 22.02 44.46 10.80
N GLN A 482 22.82 44.03 9.83
CA GLN A 482 24.14 44.60 9.51
C GLN A 482 24.19 45.00 8.04
N GLU A 483 24.83 46.11 7.75
CA GLU A 483 25.01 46.59 6.39
C GLU A 483 26.49 46.71 6.01
N ASN A 484 26.77 46.44 4.76
CA ASN A 484 28.10 46.66 4.16
C ASN A 484 27.96 47.57 2.95
N ASN A 485 28.88 48.53 2.85
CA ASN A 485 28.92 49.59 1.83
C ASN A 485 27.81 50.64 1.95
N GLY A 486 27.17 50.80 3.11
CA GLY A 486 26.17 51.80 3.40
C GLY A 486 24.72 51.30 3.32
N ASP A 487 23.78 52.18 3.64
CA ASP A 487 22.36 51.89 3.73
C ASP A 487 21.78 51.40 2.39
N VAL A 488 21.13 50.22 2.41
CA VAL A 488 20.44 49.64 1.23
C VAL A 488 19.12 50.36 0.95
N GLY A 489 18.66 51.24 1.85
CA GLY A 489 17.41 51.99 1.72
C GLY A 489 16.15 51.14 1.69
N VAL A 490 16.07 50.16 2.55
CA VAL A 490 14.91 49.26 2.69
C VAL A 490 14.42 49.27 4.14
N SER A 491 13.13 49.44 4.31
CA SER A 491 12.46 49.28 5.62
C SER A 491 11.29 48.34 5.53
N PHE A 492 10.94 47.72 6.63
CA PHE A 492 9.84 46.74 6.70
C PHE A 492 8.70 47.26 7.57
N SER A 493 7.48 46.87 7.22
CA SER A 493 6.27 47.20 7.96
C SER A 493 5.25 46.08 7.87
N LEU A 494 4.26 46.10 8.79
CA LEU A 494 3.16 45.16 8.77
C LEU A 494 1.89 45.84 8.29
N THR A 495 1.06 45.11 7.56
CA THR A 495 -0.33 45.50 7.25
C THR A 495 -1.25 44.40 7.75
N ASN A 496 -2.17 44.80 8.62
CA ASN A 496 -3.16 43.93 9.22
C ASN A 496 -4.46 44.02 8.41
N GLY A 497 -4.88 42.88 7.88
CA GLY A 497 -6.19 42.69 7.25
C GLY A 497 -7.12 41.89 8.17
N SER A 498 -8.32 41.59 7.70
CA SER A 498 -9.24 40.70 8.44
C SER A 498 -8.64 39.27 8.47
N ASN A 499 -8.05 38.89 9.59
CA ASN A 499 -7.43 37.59 9.87
C ASN A 499 -6.13 37.29 9.12
N ILE A 500 -5.49 38.28 8.50
CA ILE A 500 -4.19 38.06 7.80
C ILE A 500 -3.29 39.27 8.06
N THR A 501 -2.09 39.02 8.52
CA THR A 501 -1.02 40.01 8.60
C THR A 501 -0.04 39.78 7.45
N THR A 502 0.32 40.85 6.74
CA THR A 502 1.24 40.83 5.60
C THR A 502 2.47 41.69 5.92
N VAL A 503 3.64 41.12 5.61
CA VAL A 503 4.92 41.85 5.72
C VAL A 503 5.17 42.64 4.43
N ASN A 504 5.36 43.94 4.55
CA ASN A 504 5.66 44.82 3.44
C ASN A 504 7.10 45.35 3.53
N TYR A 505 7.62 45.74 2.38
CA TYR A 505 8.86 46.51 2.32
C TYR A 505 8.62 47.85 1.67
N THR A 506 9.42 48.82 2.05
CA THR A 506 9.50 50.13 1.38
C THR A 506 10.92 50.40 0.99
N THR A 507 11.13 50.82 -0.27
CA THR A 507 12.44 51.17 -0.80
C THR A 507 12.53 52.64 -1.09
N ASP A 508 13.69 53.23 -0.84
CA ASP A 508 14.04 54.57 -1.26
C ASP A 508 14.40 54.67 -2.76
N ASN A 509 14.73 55.84 -3.25
CA ASN A 509 15.10 56.07 -4.65
C ASN A 509 16.60 55.80 -4.91
N GLN A 510 16.98 54.53 -5.06
CA GLN A 510 18.32 54.13 -5.44
C GLN A 510 18.31 53.34 -6.76
N THR A 511 18.02 52.04 -6.69
CA THR A 511 17.87 51.11 -7.83
C THR A 511 16.94 49.98 -7.41
N THR A 512 16.64 49.09 -8.33
CA THR A 512 16.06 47.81 -8.00
C THR A 512 17.06 46.93 -7.24
N GLY A 513 16.60 46.01 -6.45
CA GLY A 513 17.43 45.08 -5.67
C GLY A 513 16.80 43.66 -5.62
N THR A 514 17.47 42.80 -4.92
CA THR A 514 16.96 41.44 -4.65
C THR A 514 17.08 41.14 -3.17
N MET A 515 16.02 40.64 -2.58
CA MET A 515 15.97 40.09 -1.24
C MET A 515 15.88 38.56 -1.32
N TYR A 516 16.73 37.87 -0.59
CA TYR A 516 16.67 36.44 -0.35
C TYR A 516 16.28 36.25 1.11
N PHE A 517 15.34 35.37 1.40
CA PHE A 517 14.88 35.19 2.78
C PHE A 517 14.39 33.77 3.07
N THR A 518 14.42 33.41 4.33
CA THR A 518 13.81 32.20 4.90
C THR A 518 12.93 32.60 6.06
N THR A 519 11.80 31.93 6.23
CA THR A 519 10.84 32.22 7.30
C THR A 519 10.78 31.07 8.29
N ARG A 520 10.75 31.39 9.59
CA ARG A 520 10.57 30.43 10.68
C ARG A 520 9.47 30.92 11.62
N ILE A 521 8.51 30.06 11.93
CA ILE A 521 7.45 30.35 12.91
C ILE A 521 7.82 29.67 14.22
N ILE A 522 7.80 30.42 15.30
CA ILE A 522 8.02 29.95 16.68
C ILE A 522 6.70 30.10 17.42
N ARG A 523 6.13 29.00 17.86
CA ARG A 523 4.86 28.96 18.60
C ARG A 523 5.07 28.55 20.03
#